data_475d4d66149ff0314510cf3c989a216f
#
_entry.id   475d4d66149ff0314510cf3c989a216f
#
_cell.length_a   1.000
_cell.length_b   1.000
_cell.length_c   1.000
_cell.angle_alpha   90.00
_cell.angle_beta   90.00
_cell.angle_gamma   90.00
#
_symmetry.space_group_name_H-M   'P 1'
#
loop_
_entity.id
_entity.type
_entity.pdbx_description
1 polymer ?
#
loop_
_entity_poly.entity_id
_entity_poly.type
_entity_poly.pdbx_seq_one_letter_code
_entity_poly.pdbx_strand_id
1 'polypeptide(L)' 'MCRSIKTLRAPYAENVTEQDVRAAALQYIRKVSGFRRPARHNAEAFDQAVEAVTSATVALLDRLEVRAAAG' A
#
# COMPACT_ATOMS: atom_id res chain seq x y z
N MET A 1 11.08 2.95 9.84
CA MET A 1 10.97 2.07 8.67
C MET A 1 9.83 1.08 8.85
N CYS A 2 9.01 0.94 7.85
CA CYS A 2 7.83 0.10 7.96
C CYS A 2 8.15 -1.34 7.57
N ARG A 3 8.69 -2.08 8.50
CA ARG A 3 9.05 -3.47 8.21
C ARG A 3 7.82 -4.34 7.96
N SER A 4 6.67 -3.87 8.44
CA SER A 4 5.44 -4.64 8.29
C SER A 4 4.84 -4.54 6.91
N ILE A 5 5.31 -3.61 6.09
CA ILE A 5 4.82 -3.48 4.72
C ILE A 5 5.74 -4.27 3.81
N LYS A 6 5.23 -5.35 3.29
CA LYS A 6 6.02 -6.28 2.48
C LYS A 6 6.04 -5.85 1.02
N THR A 7 7.01 -6.36 0.31
CA THR A 7 7.10 -6.13 -1.13
C THR A 7 6.00 -6.89 -1.85
N LEU A 8 5.24 -6.18 -2.68
CA LEU A 8 4.07 -6.74 -3.33
C LEU A 8 4.31 -6.97 -4.83
N ARG A 9 5.34 -7.73 -5.13
CA ARG A 9 5.63 -8.11 -6.53
C ARG A 9 6.54 -9.32 -6.55
N ALA A 10 6.55 -9.99 -7.68
CA ALA A 10 7.45 -11.13 -7.86
C ALA A 10 8.89 -10.65 -7.75
N PRO A 11 9.79 -11.47 -7.23
CA PRO A 11 9.55 -12.79 -6.67
C PRO A 11 9.14 -12.78 -5.20
N TYR A 12 8.88 -11.61 -4.64
CA TYR A 12 8.62 -11.47 -3.21
C TYR A 12 7.18 -11.84 -2.85
N ALA A 13 6.27 -11.65 -3.78
CA ALA A 13 4.88 -12.00 -3.56
C ALA A 13 4.26 -12.43 -4.88
N GLU A 14 3.29 -13.34 -4.81
CA GLU A 14 2.56 -13.82 -5.97
C GLU A 14 1.08 -13.61 -5.75
N ASN A 15 0.36 -13.47 -6.85
CA ASN A 15 -1.10 -13.34 -6.80
C ASN A 15 -1.52 -12.15 -5.91
N VAL A 16 -0.81 -11.05 -6.06
CA VAL A 16 -1.12 -9.85 -5.27
C VAL A 16 -2.45 -9.30 -5.74
N THR A 17 -3.35 -9.08 -4.77
CA THR A 17 -4.67 -8.56 -5.06
C THR A 17 -4.74 -7.10 -4.65
N GLU A 18 -5.83 -6.43 -5.08
CA GLU A 18 -6.05 -5.06 -4.65
C GLU A 18 -6.19 -4.97 -3.14
N GLN A 19 -6.73 -6.02 -2.52
CA GLN A 19 -6.83 -6.04 -1.06
C GLN A 19 -5.46 -6.05 -0.39
N ASP A 20 -4.50 -6.74 -0.97
CA ASP A 20 -3.13 -6.74 -0.46
C ASP A 20 -2.55 -5.32 -0.51
N VAL A 21 -2.79 -4.64 -1.62
CA VAL A 21 -2.30 -3.27 -1.79
C VAL A 21 -3.00 -2.36 -0.79
N ARG A 22 -4.30 -2.52 -0.63
CA ARG A 22 -5.07 -1.70 0.30
C ARG A 22 -4.61 -1.91 1.73
N ALA A 23 -4.30 -3.14 2.11
CA ALA A 23 -3.79 -3.43 3.44
C ALA A 23 -2.46 -2.72 3.69
N ALA A 24 -1.59 -2.71 2.70
CA ALA A 24 -0.32 -1.99 2.81
C ALA A 24 -0.54 -0.49 2.91
N ALA A 25 -1.46 0.04 2.11
CA ALA A 25 -1.80 1.46 2.14
C ALA A 25 -2.34 1.85 3.51
N LEU A 26 -3.24 1.04 4.04
CA LEU A 26 -3.82 1.29 5.35
C LEU A 26 -2.73 1.31 6.43
N GLN A 27 -1.81 0.38 6.35
CA GLN A 27 -0.72 0.32 7.32
C GLN A 27 0.15 1.58 7.25
N TYR A 28 0.44 2.02 6.03
CA TYR A 28 1.20 3.24 5.84
C TYR A 28 0.48 4.44 6.45
N ILE A 29 -0.83 4.58 6.18
CA ILE A 29 -1.59 5.70 6.69
C ILE A 29 -1.66 5.68 8.21
N ARG A 30 -1.82 4.49 8.80
CA ARG A 30 -1.80 4.36 10.25
C ARG A 30 -0.46 4.81 10.83
N LYS A 31 0.62 4.45 10.16
CA LYS A 31 1.96 4.81 10.63
C LYS A 31 2.18 6.32 10.60
N VAL A 32 1.89 6.93 9.46
CA VAL A 32 2.21 8.36 9.30
C VAL A 32 1.25 9.24 10.06
N SER A 33 0.00 8.82 10.26
CA SER A 33 -0.97 9.62 10.98
C SER A 33 -0.92 9.40 12.48
N GLY A 34 -0.39 8.25 12.90
CA GLY A 34 -0.40 7.87 14.30
C GLY A 34 -1.73 7.34 14.76
N PHE A 35 -2.72 7.24 13.87
CA PHE A 35 -4.04 6.75 14.24
C PHE A 35 -4.24 5.34 13.73
N ARG A 36 -4.57 4.46 14.61
CA ARG A 36 -4.96 3.13 14.23
C ARG A 36 -6.36 3.14 13.65
N ARG A 37 -7.20 3.99 14.22
CA ARG A 37 -8.58 4.16 13.81
C ARG A 37 -8.93 5.62 14.03
N PRO A 38 -9.30 6.34 12.98
CA PRO A 38 -9.52 7.78 13.13
C PRO A 38 -10.80 8.07 13.88
N ALA A 39 -10.84 9.22 14.56
CA ALA A 39 -12.07 9.74 15.11
C ALA A 39 -13.03 10.06 13.96
N ARG A 40 -14.32 10.15 14.27
CA ARG A 40 -15.35 10.35 13.25
C ARG A 40 -15.06 11.56 12.36
N HIS A 41 -14.61 12.66 12.95
CA HIS A 41 -14.40 13.87 12.18
C HIS A 41 -13.19 13.77 11.25
N ASN A 42 -12.35 12.77 11.43
CA ASN A 42 -11.20 12.55 10.57
C ASN A 42 -11.37 11.33 9.68
N ALA A 43 -12.48 10.63 9.79
CA ALA A 43 -12.66 9.36 9.08
C ALA A 43 -12.60 9.53 7.57
N GLU A 44 -13.24 10.59 7.07
CA GLU A 44 -13.28 10.81 5.64
C GLU A 44 -11.89 11.11 5.09
N ALA A 45 -11.14 11.99 5.75
CA ALA A 45 -9.79 12.30 5.31
C ALA A 45 -8.89 11.06 5.35
N PHE A 46 -9.06 10.26 6.40
CA PHE A 46 -8.29 9.04 6.56
C PHE A 46 -8.60 8.06 5.42
N ASP A 47 -9.89 7.86 5.14
CA ASP A 47 -10.31 6.93 4.09
C ASP A 47 -9.88 7.40 2.72
N GLN A 48 -9.96 8.71 2.47
CA GLN A 48 -9.50 9.26 1.19
C GLN A 48 -8.02 9.03 1.00
N ALA A 49 -7.25 9.17 2.06
CA ALA A 49 -5.81 8.93 1.98
C ALA A 49 -5.52 7.46 1.67
N VAL A 50 -6.23 6.54 2.32
CA VAL A 50 -6.05 5.11 2.05
C VAL A 50 -6.38 4.82 0.59
N GLU A 51 -7.47 5.39 0.07
CA GLU A 51 -7.86 5.18 -1.32
C GLU A 51 -6.81 5.75 -2.28
N ALA A 52 -6.31 6.94 -2.00
CA ALA A 52 -5.33 7.57 -2.87
C ALA A 52 -4.03 6.77 -2.91
N VAL A 53 -3.56 6.31 -1.76
CA VAL A 53 -2.34 5.52 -1.72
C VAL A 53 -2.56 4.17 -2.39
N THR A 54 -3.73 3.57 -2.20
CA THR A 54 -4.05 2.30 -2.84
C THR A 54 -4.01 2.46 -4.37
N SER A 55 -4.70 3.49 -4.88
CA SER A 55 -4.76 3.72 -6.32
C SER A 55 -3.39 3.98 -6.92
N ALA A 56 -2.61 4.81 -6.26
CA ALA A 56 -1.27 5.12 -6.74
C ALA A 56 -0.38 3.89 -6.74
N THR A 57 -0.53 3.04 -5.72
CA THR A 57 0.26 1.84 -5.60
C THR A 57 -0.11 0.82 -6.66
N VAL A 58 -1.41 0.64 -6.91
CA VAL A 58 -1.86 -0.26 -7.97
C VAL A 58 -1.28 0.20 -9.31
N ALA A 59 -1.35 1.50 -9.58
CA ALA A 59 -0.82 2.03 -10.82
C ALA A 59 0.68 1.81 -10.93
N LEU A 60 1.39 1.99 -9.83
CA LEU A 60 2.84 1.76 -9.82
C LEU A 60 3.16 0.31 -10.15
N LEU A 61 2.52 -0.62 -9.44
CA LEU A 61 2.81 -2.03 -9.62
C LEU A 61 2.47 -2.50 -11.03
N ASP A 62 1.43 -1.91 -11.61
CA ASP A 62 0.98 -2.25 -12.94
C ASP A 62 1.97 -1.78 -14.00
N ARG A 63 2.70 -0.70 -13.72
CA ARG A 63 3.62 -0.10 -14.69
C ARG A 63 5.07 -0.50 -14.50
N LEU A 64 5.39 -1.10 -13.37
CA LEU A 64 6.77 -1.49 -13.12
C LEU A 64 7.21 -2.57 -14.09
N GLU A 65 8.41 -2.41 -14.60
CA GLU A 65 9.07 -3.45 -15.39
C GLU A 65 10.19 -4.01 -14.53
N VAL A 66 10.02 -5.26 -14.14
CA VAL A 66 11.04 -5.93 -13.36
C VAL A 66 11.78 -6.85 -14.30
N ARG A 67 12.98 -6.45 -14.67
CA ARG A 67 13.79 -7.25 -15.58
C ARG A 67 14.51 -8.32 -14.80
N ALA A 68 14.65 -9.48 -15.44
CA ALA A 68 15.45 -10.53 -14.87
C ALA A 68 16.84 -9.96 -14.58
N ALA A 69 17.41 -10.36 -13.46
CA ALA A 69 18.73 -9.91 -13.13
C ALA A 69 19.67 -10.22 -14.29
N ALA A 70 20.40 -9.23 -14.73
CA ALA A 70 21.28 -9.39 -15.87
C ALA A 70 22.50 -10.19 -15.51
N GLY A 71 22.44 -10.91 -14.65
CA GLY A 71 23.55 -11.72 -14.18
C GLY A 71 23.35 -11.76 -12.73
#